data_8dff9f3735b395df6e79bc0ca3f52e56
#
_entry.id   8dff9f3735b395df6e79bc0ca3f52e56
#
_cell.length_a   1.000
_cell.length_b   1.000
_cell.length_c   1.000
_cell.angle_alpha   90.00
_cell.angle_beta   90.00
_cell.angle_gamma   90.00
#
_symmetry.space_group_name_H-M   'P 1'
#
loop_
_entity.id
_entity.type
_entity.pdbx_description
1 polymer ?
#
loop_
_entity_poly.entity_id
_entity_poly.type
_entity_poly.pdbx_seq_one_letter_code
_entity_poly.pdbx_strand_id
1 'polypeptide(L)'
;MVTYNYADEDGLKEFRKGLDKALNESAVQRVIIIVSIPKGVDKNSLSPHFLIYYNGPSDYGLFGGLKDHQLATELKHSFDALICFGVLKKHLKATLRQTEIGKKILVNSELTQDTNYDLELNSASDSPSEVIQFVVETLQKIDAHEPQL
;
A
#
# COMPACT_ATOMS: atom_id res chain seq x y z
N MET A 1 -2.19 3.63 5.17
CA MET A 1 -1.88 3.62 3.72
C MET A 1 -1.46 2.22 3.30
N VAL A 2 -1.94 1.78 2.15
CA VAL A 2 -1.59 0.48 1.57
C VAL A 2 -1.07 0.69 0.16
N THR A 3 0.00 0.00 -0.22
CA THR A 3 0.48 -0.02 -1.60
C THR A 3 0.44 -1.44 -2.15
N TYR A 4 0.12 -1.56 -3.42
CA TYR A 4 0.00 -2.84 -4.12
C TYR A 4 0.57 -2.70 -5.53
N ASN A 5 1.35 -3.68 -5.97
CA ASN A 5 1.88 -3.73 -7.32
C ASN A 5 0.94 -4.52 -8.24
N TYR A 6 0.36 -3.85 -9.22
CA TYR A 6 -0.55 -4.47 -10.18
C TYR A 6 0.18 -5.52 -11.03
N ALA A 7 -0.36 -6.72 -11.08
CA ALA A 7 0.12 -7.77 -11.96
C ALA A 7 -0.90 -8.09 -13.06
N ASP A 8 -2.16 -8.30 -12.67
CA ASP A 8 -3.29 -8.56 -13.57
C ASP A 8 -4.61 -8.16 -12.91
N GLU A 9 -5.70 -8.18 -13.68
CA GLU A 9 -7.02 -7.80 -13.18
C GLU A 9 -7.56 -8.76 -12.11
N ASP A 10 -7.31 -10.05 -12.26
CA ASP A 10 -7.79 -11.05 -11.31
C ASP A 10 -7.10 -10.88 -9.96
N GLY A 11 -5.79 -10.66 -9.96
CA GLY A 11 -5.02 -10.37 -8.75
C GLY A 11 -5.50 -9.10 -8.05
N LEU A 12 -5.80 -8.04 -8.82
CA LEU A 12 -6.33 -6.79 -8.28
C LEU A 12 -7.71 -6.99 -7.64
N LYS A 13 -8.61 -7.74 -8.28
CA LYS A 13 -9.93 -8.06 -7.73
C LYS A 13 -9.83 -8.83 -6.43
N GLU A 14 -8.99 -9.85 -6.38
CA GLU A 14 -8.74 -10.62 -5.17
C GLU A 14 -8.15 -9.77 -4.04
N PHE A 15 -7.20 -8.91 -4.37
CA PHE A 15 -6.61 -7.97 -3.43
C PHE A 15 -7.67 -7.03 -2.85
N ARG A 16 -8.48 -6.40 -3.70
CA ARG A 16 -9.56 -5.48 -3.28
C ARG A 16 -10.57 -6.18 -2.38
N LYS A 17 -11.01 -7.36 -2.76
CA LYS A 17 -11.97 -8.16 -1.99
C LYS A 17 -11.43 -8.49 -0.60
N GLY A 18 -10.18 -8.96 -0.53
CA GLY A 18 -9.54 -9.27 0.75
C GLY A 18 -9.34 -8.04 1.62
N LEU A 19 -8.95 -6.92 1.02
CA LEU A 19 -8.75 -5.66 1.74
C LEU A 19 -10.07 -5.11 2.29
N ASP A 20 -11.14 -5.12 1.50
CA ASP A 20 -12.45 -4.66 1.94
C ASP A 20 -12.94 -5.49 3.13
N LYS A 21 -12.78 -6.81 3.07
CA LYS A 21 -13.14 -7.70 4.15
C LYS A 21 -12.33 -7.40 5.42
N ALA A 22 -11.02 -7.29 5.29
CA ALA A 22 -10.14 -7.02 6.43
C ALA A 22 -10.43 -5.66 7.07
N LEU A 23 -10.69 -4.63 6.28
CA LEU A 23 -11.01 -3.29 6.77
C LEU A 23 -12.37 -3.24 7.47
N ASN A 24 -13.37 -3.97 6.98
CA ASN A 24 -14.68 -4.06 7.63
C ASN A 24 -14.61 -4.74 9.00
N GLU A 25 -13.67 -5.64 9.20
CA GLU A 25 -13.46 -6.37 10.46
C GLU A 25 -12.48 -5.67 11.40
N SER A 26 -11.89 -4.55 10.98
CA SER A 26 -10.88 -3.82 11.74
C SER A 26 -11.38 -2.47 12.25
N ALA A 27 -10.64 -1.90 13.20
CA ALA A 27 -10.89 -0.57 13.74
C ALA A 27 -10.23 0.55 12.92
N VAL A 28 -9.80 0.28 11.70
CA VAL A 28 -9.17 1.28 10.83
C VAL A 28 -10.20 2.31 10.38
N GLN A 29 -9.95 3.57 10.68
CA GLN A 29 -10.89 4.66 10.40
C GLN A 29 -10.70 5.29 9.03
N ARG A 30 -9.47 5.32 8.54
CA ARG A 30 -9.13 5.94 7.26
C ARG A 30 -8.03 5.16 6.57
N VAL A 31 -8.26 4.86 5.30
CA VAL A 31 -7.28 4.19 4.46
C VAL A 31 -7.21 4.85 3.09
N ILE A 32 -6.01 4.95 2.54
CA ILE A 32 -5.80 5.17 1.11
C ILE A 32 -4.99 4.01 0.54
N ILE A 33 -5.30 3.65 -0.68
CA ILE A 33 -4.69 2.53 -1.38
C ILE A 33 -4.04 3.06 -2.65
N ILE A 34 -2.75 2.84 -2.80
CA ILE A 34 -2.01 3.21 -4.01
C ILE A 34 -1.68 1.93 -4.77
N VAL A 35 -2.25 1.78 -5.95
CA VAL A 35 -1.97 0.65 -6.83
C VAL A 35 -0.96 1.10 -7.88
N SER A 36 0.25 0.57 -7.82
CA SER A 36 1.30 0.84 -8.81
C SER A 36 1.04 0.03 -10.07
N ILE A 37 0.86 0.72 -11.19
CA ILE A 37 0.64 0.10 -12.50
C ILE A 37 1.89 0.25 -13.38
N PRO A 38 2.23 -0.78 -14.17
CA PRO A 38 3.37 -0.69 -15.07
C PRO A 38 3.07 0.16 -16.29
N LYS A 39 4.13 0.57 -16.99
CA LYS A 39 4.00 1.21 -18.30
C LYS A 39 3.22 0.28 -19.24
N GLY A 40 2.27 0.84 -19.97
CA GLY A 40 1.45 0.09 -20.92
C GLY A 40 0.09 -0.33 -20.37
N VAL A 41 -0.12 -0.25 -19.07
CA VAL A 41 -1.46 -0.42 -18.48
C VAL A 41 -2.14 0.95 -18.41
N ASP A 42 -3.30 1.07 -19.07
CA ASP A 42 -4.10 2.28 -19.02
C ASP A 42 -4.96 2.29 -17.75
N LYS A 43 -4.71 3.24 -16.86
CA LYS A 43 -5.48 3.35 -15.63
C LYS A 43 -6.96 3.64 -15.87
N ASN A 44 -7.32 4.23 -17.01
CA ASN A 44 -8.71 4.48 -17.37
C ASN A 44 -9.47 3.18 -17.73
N SER A 45 -8.75 2.10 -18.04
CA SER A 45 -9.35 0.78 -18.26
C SER A 45 -9.63 0.01 -16.97
N LEU A 46 -9.07 0.47 -15.85
CA LEU A 46 -9.23 -0.18 -14.55
C LEU A 46 -10.49 0.32 -13.82
N SER A 47 -11.14 -0.55 -13.07
CA SER A 47 -12.35 -0.20 -12.34
C SER A 47 -12.06 0.88 -11.28
N PRO A 48 -12.77 2.02 -11.32
CA PRO A 48 -12.56 3.06 -10.32
C PRO A 48 -13.02 2.59 -8.93
N HIS A 49 -12.34 3.07 -7.91
CA HIS A 49 -12.71 2.84 -6.52
C HIS A 49 -12.31 4.09 -5.71
N PHE A 50 -13.18 4.56 -4.85
CA PHE A 50 -12.97 5.83 -4.16
C PHE A 50 -11.77 5.87 -3.20
N LEU A 51 -11.27 4.71 -2.76
CA LEU A 51 -10.09 4.60 -1.90
C LEU A 51 -8.81 4.34 -2.69
N ILE A 52 -8.89 4.03 -3.98
CA ILE A 52 -7.75 3.62 -4.80
C ILE A 52 -7.26 4.75 -5.68
N TYR A 53 -5.95 4.99 -5.60
CA TYR A 53 -5.21 5.83 -6.52
C TYR A 53 -4.33 4.93 -7.39
N TYR A 54 -4.64 4.84 -8.69
CA TYR A 54 -3.77 4.16 -9.64
C TYR A 54 -2.60 5.06 -9.98
N ASN A 55 -1.39 4.55 -9.82
CA ASN A 55 -0.16 5.31 -9.95
C ASN A 55 0.81 4.59 -10.89
N GLY A 56 1.12 5.21 -12.00
CA GLY A 56 2.03 4.69 -13.00
C GLY A 56 3.12 5.68 -13.38
N PRO A 57 4.03 5.30 -14.30
CA PRO A 57 5.12 6.19 -14.71
C PRO A 57 4.66 7.52 -15.27
N SER A 58 3.49 7.57 -15.93
CA SER A 58 2.93 8.79 -16.51
C SER A 58 2.43 9.80 -15.48
N ASP A 59 2.29 9.38 -14.21
CA ASP A 59 1.85 10.27 -13.12
C ASP A 59 2.98 11.09 -12.52
N TYR A 60 4.19 10.96 -13.06
CA TYR A 60 5.36 11.72 -12.62
C TYR A 60 5.89 12.62 -13.73
N GLY A 61 6.31 13.82 -13.35
CA GLY A 61 6.92 14.77 -14.27
C GLY A 61 8.36 14.43 -14.64
N LEU A 62 8.95 15.25 -15.49
CA LEU A 62 10.32 15.08 -15.98
C LEU A 62 11.34 15.03 -14.84
N PHE A 63 11.10 15.74 -13.75
CA PHE A 63 11.96 15.78 -12.57
C PHE A 63 11.46 14.89 -11.42
N GLY A 64 10.54 13.97 -11.70
CA GLY A 64 10.03 13.01 -10.72
C GLY A 64 8.91 13.53 -9.81
N GLY A 65 8.40 14.74 -10.03
CA GLY A 65 7.29 15.28 -9.27
C GLY A 65 5.96 14.60 -9.58
N LEU A 66 5.17 14.30 -8.55
CA LEU A 66 3.84 13.69 -8.69
C LEU A 66 2.86 14.68 -9.32
N LYS A 67 2.20 14.26 -10.40
CA LYS A 67 1.22 15.08 -11.13
C LYS A 67 -0.21 14.97 -10.59
N ASP A 68 -0.53 13.86 -9.91
CA ASP A 68 -1.85 13.63 -9.33
C ASP A 68 -2.05 14.53 -8.10
N HIS A 69 -2.81 15.60 -8.26
CA HIS A 69 -3.04 16.58 -7.20
C HIS A 69 -3.88 16.05 -6.04
N GLN A 70 -4.81 15.15 -6.30
CA GLN A 70 -5.61 14.52 -5.25
C GLN A 70 -4.74 13.64 -4.36
N LEU A 71 -3.93 12.78 -4.98
CA LEU A 71 -2.99 11.94 -4.23
C LEU A 71 -1.96 12.80 -3.49
N ALA A 72 -1.41 13.81 -4.13
CA ALA A 72 -0.47 14.72 -3.48
C ALA A 72 -1.05 15.40 -2.24
N THR A 73 -2.33 15.78 -2.29
CA THR A 73 -3.03 16.34 -1.14
C THR A 73 -3.19 15.33 -0.01
N GLU A 74 -3.58 14.10 -0.34
CA GLU A 74 -3.70 13.02 0.64
C GLU A 74 -2.36 12.70 1.32
N LEU A 75 -1.26 12.73 0.58
CA LEU A 75 0.07 12.44 1.09
C LEU A 75 0.65 13.53 2.02
N LYS A 76 -0.01 14.67 2.14
CA LYS A 76 0.36 15.70 3.13
C LYS A 76 -0.12 15.37 4.53
N HIS A 77 -1.05 14.44 4.67
CA HIS A 77 -1.48 13.95 5.98
C HIS A 77 -0.43 13.02 6.59
N SER A 78 -0.50 12.81 7.90
CA SER A 78 0.28 11.79 8.57
C SER A 78 -0.47 10.46 8.57
N PHE A 79 0.29 9.36 8.51
CA PHE A 79 -0.25 7.99 8.50
C PHE A 79 0.38 7.19 9.62
N ASP A 80 -0.42 6.41 10.33
CA ASP A 80 0.09 5.53 11.39
C ASP A 80 0.93 4.39 10.83
N ALA A 81 0.54 3.87 9.67
CA ALA A 81 1.25 2.76 9.03
C ALA A 81 1.18 2.84 7.50
N LEU A 82 2.23 2.34 6.88
CA LEU A 82 2.31 2.02 5.46
C LEU A 82 2.53 0.52 5.32
N ILE A 83 1.61 -0.15 4.63
CA ILE A 83 1.71 -1.57 4.34
C ILE A 83 1.98 -1.74 2.86
N CYS A 84 3.14 -2.28 2.53
CA CYS A 84 3.58 -2.48 1.14
C CYS A 84 3.44 -3.94 0.75
N PHE A 85 2.52 -4.23 -0.17
CA PHE A 85 2.42 -5.54 -0.82
C PHE A 85 3.35 -5.56 -2.04
N GLY A 86 4.60 -5.92 -1.80
CA GLY A 86 5.69 -5.83 -2.75
C GLY A 86 6.52 -4.57 -2.62
N VAL A 87 7.67 -4.56 -3.26
CA VAL A 87 8.64 -3.46 -3.17
C VAL A 87 8.09 -2.20 -3.86
N LEU A 88 8.24 -1.06 -3.20
CA LEU A 88 7.84 0.23 -3.76
C LEU A 88 8.62 0.55 -5.05
N LYS A 89 7.91 1.06 -6.04
CA LYS A 89 8.52 1.59 -7.26
C LYS A 89 9.31 2.86 -6.95
N LYS A 90 10.36 3.11 -7.71
CA LYS A 90 11.34 4.19 -7.47
C LYS A 90 10.71 5.56 -7.23
N HIS A 91 9.82 6.00 -8.12
CA HIS A 91 9.21 7.34 -8.00
C HIS A 91 8.25 7.44 -6.82
N LEU A 92 7.47 6.39 -6.58
CA LEU A 92 6.57 6.34 -5.43
C LEU A 92 7.36 6.33 -4.12
N LYS A 93 8.42 5.54 -4.06
CA LYS A 93 9.32 5.51 -2.90
C LYS A 93 9.88 6.89 -2.58
N ALA A 94 10.37 7.60 -3.59
CA ALA A 94 10.89 8.96 -3.43
C ALA A 94 9.81 9.94 -2.95
N THR A 95 8.59 9.82 -3.49
CA THR A 95 7.45 10.65 -3.09
C THR A 95 7.06 10.40 -1.63
N LEU A 96 6.99 9.14 -1.21
CA LEU A 96 6.59 8.77 0.14
C LEU A 96 7.63 9.14 1.21
N ARG A 97 8.87 9.41 0.84
CA ARG A 97 9.88 9.92 1.79
C ARG A 97 9.49 11.24 2.42
N GLN A 98 8.66 12.02 1.76
CA GLN A 98 8.18 13.33 2.24
C GLN A 98 6.89 13.21 3.06
N THR A 99 6.32 12.02 3.15
CA THR A 99 5.10 11.76 3.90
C THR A 99 5.44 11.26 5.30
N GLU A 100 4.76 11.81 6.30
CA GLU A 100 4.92 11.37 7.68
C GLU A 100 4.23 10.02 7.89
N ILE A 101 5.03 8.99 8.16
CA ILE A 101 4.56 7.60 8.31
C ILE A 101 5.16 7.02 9.59
N GLY A 102 4.30 6.49 10.46
CA GLY A 102 4.72 5.90 11.72
C GLY A 102 5.47 4.58 11.54
N LYS A 103 4.82 3.56 11.00
CA LYS A 103 5.41 2.23 10.78
C LYS A 103 5.37 1.85 9.32
N LYS A 104 6.48 1.34 8.80
CA LYS A 104 6.60 0.86 7.41
C LYS A 104 6.75 -0.65 7.42
N ILE A 105 5.82 -1.34 6.77
CA ILE A 105 5.71 -2.79 6.78
C ILE A 105 5.76 -3.30 5.35
N LEU A 106 6.66 -4.25 5.11
CA LEU A 106 6.79 -4.95 3.82
C LEU A 106 6.23 -6.35 3.94
N VAL A 107 5.38 -6.74 3.00
CA VAL A 107 4.69 -8.03 3.03
C VAL A 107 5.10 -8.87 1.84
N ASN A 108 5.47 -10.12 2.10
CA ASN A 108 5.79 -11.16 1.11
C ASN A 108 6.73 -10.68 -0.01
N SER A 109 7.74 -9.94 0.35
CA SER A 109 8.78 -9.56 -0.60
C SER A 109 9.91 -10.57 -0.60
N GLU A 110 10.33 -10.98 -1.78
CA GLU A 110 11.59 -11.70 -1.92
C GLU A 110 12.72 -10.74 -1.57
N LEU A 111 13.53 -11.13 -0.62
CA LEU A 111 14.81 -10.52 -0.22
C LEU A 111 15.00 -9.06 -0.66
N THR A 112 14.64 -8.12 0.18
CA THR A 112 15.13 -6.76 -0.02
C THR A 112 16.30 -6.51 0.91
N GLN A 113 17.32 -5.85 0.39
CA GLN A 113 18.38 -5.25 1.20
C GLN A 113 17.98 -3.86 1.68
N ASP A 114 16.71 -3.50 1.49
CA ASP A 114 16.20 -2.20 1.87
C ASP A 114 15.90 -2.19 3.37
N THR A 115 16.69 -1.46 4.12
CA THR A 115 16.59 -1.33 5.57
C THR A 115 15.54 -0.28 6.00
N ASN A 116 14.78 0.30 5.07
CA ASN A 116 13.83 1.37 5.35
C ASN A 116 12.48 0.88 5.88
N TYR A 117 12.31 -0.44 6.06
CA TYR A 117 11.09 -1.02 6.61
C TYR A 117 11.31 -1.40 8.08
N ASP A 118 10.34 -1.07 8.92
CA ASP A 118 10.36 -1.39 10.35
C ASP A 118 10.05 -2.87 10.60
N LEU A 119 9.28 -3.48 9.70
CA LEU A 119 8.83 -4.87 9.83
C LEU A 119 8.68 -5.51 8.45
N GLU A 120 9.12 -6.75 8.34
CA GLU A 120 8.85 -7.59 7.18
C GLU A 120 7.98 -8.77 7.61
N LEU A 121 6.88 -9.00 6.89
CA LEU A 121 5.96 -10.08 7.17
C LEU A 121 5.91 -11.04 5.99
N ASN A 122 6.06 -12.33 6.27
CA ASN A 122 5.92 -13.38 5.29
C ASN A 122 4.76 -14.30 5.68
N SER A 123 3.80 -14.43 4.77
CA SER A 123 2.69 -15.36 4.93
C SER A 123 2.95 -16.63 4.12
N ALA A 124 2.56 -17.76 4.65
CA ALA A 124 2.62 -19.04 3.94
C ALA A 124 1.60 -19.15 2.80
N SER A 125 0.63 -18.24 2.75
CA SER A 125 -0.43 -18.24 1.74
C SER A 125 -0.10 -17.30 0.59
N ASP A 126 -0.40 -17.73 -0.64
CA ASP A 126 -0.33 -16.91 -1.85
C ASP A 126 -1.64 -16.16 -2.12
N SER A 127 -2.69 -16.43 -1.33
CA SER A 127 -3.97 -15.74 -1.48
C SER A 127 -3.89 -14.31 -0.96
N PRO A 128 -4.15 -13.28 -1.78
CA PRO A 128 -4.12 -11.89 -1.32
C PRO A 128 -5.02 -11.61 -0.12
N SER A 129 -6.20 -12.23 -0.07
CA SER A 129 -7.13 -12.03 1.04
C SER A 129 -6.60 -12.57 2.36
N GLU A 130 -5.98 -13.75 2.35
CA GLU A 130 -5.38 -14.34 3.55
C GLU A 130 -4.15 -13.56 4.01
N VAL A 131 -3.34 -13.07 3.08
CA VAL A 131 -2.18 -12.23 3.39
C VAL A 131 -2.62 -10.94 4.07
N ILE A 132 -3.63 -10.27 3.54
CA ILE A 132 -4.15 -9.02 4.11
C ILE A 132 -4.71 -9.25 5.50
N GLN A 133 -5.49 -10.30 5.69
CA GLN A 133 -6.03 -10.65 6.99
C GLN A 133 -4.92 -10.91 8.01
N PHE A 134 -3.88 -11.65 7.63
CA PHE A 134 -2.72 -11.92 8.46
C PHE A 134 -2.03 -10.61 8.88
N VAL A 135 -1.82 -9.68 7.95
CA VAL A 135 -1.18 -8.38 8.23
C VAL A 135 -2.01 -7.57 9.20
N VAL A 136 -3.31 -7.45 8.96
CA VAL A 136 -4.21 -6.68 9.82
C VAL A 136 -4.24 -7.26 11.24
N GLU A 137 -4.35 -8.57 11.37
CA GLU A 137 -4.32 -9.24 12.69
C GLU A 137 -2.99 -9.03 13.41
N THR A 138 -1.87 -9.09 12.67
CA THR A 138 -0.54 -8.86 13.25
C THR A 138 -0.40 -7.43 13.77
N LEU A 139 -0.87 -6.44 13.00
CA LEU A 139 -0.85 -5.04 13.42
C LEU A 139 -1.71 -4.81 14.66
N GLN A 140 -2.88 -5.41 14.75
CA GLN A 140 -3.74 -5.31 15.92
C GLN A 140 -3.07 -5.88 17.16
N LYS A 141 -2.35 -6.99 17.03
CA LYS A 141 -1.60 -7.59 18.15
C LYS A 141 -0.44 -6.71 18.59
N ILE A 142 0.27 -6.07 17.67
CA ILE A 142 1.36 -5.15 17.98
C ILE A 142 0.82 -3.96 18.74
N ASP A 143 -0.26 -3.34 18.28
CA ASP A 143 -0.88 -2.19 18.95
C ASP A 143 -1.39 -2.53 20.35
N ALA A 144 -1.93 -3.74 20.53
CA ALA A 144 -2.39 -4.22 21.83
C ALA A 144 -1.25 -4.41 22.85
N HIS A 145 -0.02 -4.63 22.39
CA HIS A 145 1.15 -4.84 23.24
C HIS A 145 2.05 -3.61 23.39
N GLU A 146 1.78 -2.53 22.66
CA GLU A 146 2.51 -1.29 22.85
C GLU A 146 2.11 -0.65 24.19
N PRO A 147 3.09 -0.28 25.05
CA PRO A 147 2.75 0.42 26.27
C PRO A 147 2.13 1.77 25.92
N GLN A 148 0.92 1.98 26.41
CA GLN A 148 0.27 3.30 26.36
C GLN A 148 0.99 4.22 27.34
N LEU A 149 1.70 5.16 26.80
CA LEU A 149 2.30 6.23 27.57
C LEU A 149 1.27 7.31 27.89
#